data_0fab1f355dfd76c77c09e04421debaca
#
_entry.id   0fab1f355dfd76c77c09e04421debaca
#
_cell.length_a   1.000
_cell.length_b   1.000
_cell.length_c   1.000
_cell.angle_alpha   90.00
_cell.angle_beta   90.00
_cell.angle_gamma   90.00
#
_symmetry.space_group_name_H-M   'P 1'
#
loop_
_entity.id
_entity.type
_entity.pdbx_description
1 polymer ?
#
loop_
_entity_poly.entity_id
_entity_poly.type
_entity_poly.pdbx_seq_one_letter_code
_entity_poly.pdbx_strand_id
1 'polypeptide(L)'
;MKKLTGIAGKLTLGVIAFGLLLGIVCSIVGYREFTAVLEQQYNDSAYEIAQAAITLLNPDKFEQYLETGETDAEYLEVQARLDALVNATDTTLIYVERVDTSDFQTVTYIYDSVNRNTGFERYPLGYTDKGVADKYVDNMKNMVLKGERATEYLYYYSEESGAHTTAGLPVYDSGGKVVAVIGVEKAMTRLEDARNIYVLHVILWTLAAIVLFISVYSVVLRHGIIKPLKTLTKEAERFARTNLPSKTSVRITQKDEVGLLARAVEKMEADIVKYTENLTAVTAEKERVNTELSVATRIQANMLPSIFPAFPDREEFDIFATMNPAKEVGGDFYDFFMVDERHLAIVMADVSGKGVPAALFMVIGKTLIKDHTQPGKDLGCVFTEVNELLCESNSEGLFITAFEGVLDLASGEFRYVNAGHEIPYVCKRNGKFEPYKIRAGFVLAGMEGMRYKCGEMRLEVGDKIFQYTDGVTEATNAQKELYGMNRLTAILGENSALPPDELLPLIKRDIDHFVGEAPQFDDITMLCLEYRARMEG
;
A
#
# COMPACT_ATOMS: atom_id res chain seq x y z
N MET A 1 24.20 -13.70 13.72
CA MET A 1 23.85 -12.29 13.45
C MET A 1 22.50 -12.07 12.71
N LYS A 2 21.99 -12.98 11.88
CA LYS A 2 20.68 -12.82 11.18
C LYS A 2 19.41 -12.78 12.08
N LYS A 3 19.50 -13.10 13.38
CA LYS A 3 18.33 -13.10 14.29
C LYS A 3 18.02 -11.72 14.91
N LEU A 4 18.92 -10.75 14.83
CA LEU A 4 18.77 -9.42 15.44
C LEU A 4 18.18 -8.35 14.48
N THR A 5 18.02 -8.66 13.20
CA THR A 5 17.53 -7.69 12.19
C THR A 5 16.00 -7.62 12.08
N GLY A 6 15.28 -8.56 12.68
CA GLY A 6 13.82 -8.56 12.70
C GLY A 6 13.23 -7.60 13.74
N ILE A 7 11.93 -7.28 13.61
CA ILE A 7 11.17 -6.42 14.55
C ILE A 7 11.36 -6.89 16.00
N ALA A 8 11.31 -8.21 16.24
CA ALA A 8 11.54 -8.79 17.55
C ALA A 8 12.91 -8.46 18.13
N GLY A 9 13.97 -8.55 17.32
CA GLY A 9 15.33 -8.22 17.74
C GLY A 9 15.51 -6.74 18.08
N LYS A 10 14.92 -5.85 17.28
CA LYS A 10 14.96 -4.40 17.52
C LYS A 10 14.24 -4.02 18.81
N LEU A 11 13.04 -4.57 19.03
CA LEU A 11 12.27 -4.33 20.25
C LEU A 11 13.00 -4.86 21.49
N THR A 12 13.55 -6.07 21.44
CA THR A 12 14.33 -6.64 22.55
C THR A 12 15.56 -5.80 22.86
N LEU A 13 16.29 -5.35 21.83
CA LEU A 13 17.47 -4.49 22.01
C LEU A 13 17.09 -3.14 22.66
N GLY A 14 15.98 -2.52 22.22
CA GLY A 14 15.49 -1.27 22.80
C GLY A 14 15.14 -1.41 24.29
N VAL A 15 14.49 -2.52 24.66
CA VAL A 15 14.14 -2.80 26.06
C VAL A 15 15.37 -3.07 26.91
N ILE A 16 16.36 -3.79 26.39
CA ILE A 16 17.66 -4.02 27.09
C ILE A 16 18.34 -2.68 27.32
N ALA A 17 18.46 -1.84 26.30
CA ALA A 17 19.09 -0.52 26.40
C ALA A 17 18.38 0.37 27.43
N PHE A 18 17.04 0.40 27.42
CA PHE A 18 16.25 1.13 28.40
C PHE A 18 16.43 0.60 29.83
N GLY A 19 16.40 -0.71 30.03
CA GLY A 19 16.60 -1.33 31.33
C GLY A 19 17.99 -1.05 31.91
N LEU A 20 19.03 -1.10 31.07
CA LEU A 20 20.40 -0.73 31.46
C LEU A 20 20.50 0.74 31.85
N LEU A 21 19.93 1.65 31.03
CA LEU A 21 19.93 3.07 31.32
C LEU A 21 19.23 3.37 32.65
N LEU A 22 18.06 2.82 32.87
CA LEU A 22 17.29 2.97 34.09
C LEU A 22 18.06 2.41 35.31
N GLY A 23 18.66 1.23 35.17
CA GLY A 23 19.48 0.64 36.20
C GLY A 23 20.69 1.51 36.61
N ILE A 24 21.36 2.09 35.62
CA ILE A 24 22.49 3.02 35.87
C ILE A 24 22.00 4.27 36.61
N VAL A 25 20.90 4.87 36.16
CA VAL A 25 20.34 6.09 36.81
C VAL A 25 19.92 5.79 38.25
N CYS A 26 19.18 4.71 38.48
CA CYS A 26 18.78 4.31 39.83
C CYS A 26 19.97 4.01 40.73
N SER A 27 21.03 3.37 40.19
CA SER A 27 22.25 3.06 40.93
C SER A 27 22.99 4.34 41.34
N ILE A 28 23.13 5.32 40.44
CA ILE A 28 23.78 6.60 40.71
C ILE A 28 23.00 7.38 41.78
N VAL A 29 21.68 7.51 41.61
CA VAL A 29 20.85 8.24 42.58
C VAL A 29 20.86 7.55 43.93
N GLY A 30 20.63 6.23 43.97
CA GLY A 30 20.63 5.48 45.21
C GLY A 30 21.99 5.52 45.92
N TYR A 31 23.10 5.44 45.18
CA TYR A 31 24.42 5.59 45.73
C TYR A 31 24.65 6.97 46.39
N ARG A 32 24.24 8.06 45.70
CA ARG A 32 24.41 9.41 46.25
C ARG A 32 23.58 9.62 47.51
N GLU A 33 22.30 9.22 47.50
CA GLU A 33 21.41 9.31 48.66
C GLU A 33 21.91 8.45 49.83
N PHE A 34 22.27 7.20 49.57
CA PHE A 34 22.82 6.30 50.59
C PHE A 34 24.08 6.89 51.24
N THR A 35 25.01 7.39 50.41
CA THR A 35 26.28 7.96 50.90
C THR A 35 26.01 9.21 51.77
N ALA A 36 25.13 10.13 51.30
CA ALA A 36 24.82 11.35 52.04
C ALA A 36 24.17 11.06 53.42
N VAL A 37 23.19 10.12 53.44
CA VAL A 37 22.54 9.74 54.72
C VAL A 37 23.51 9.05 55.65
N LEU A 38 24.38 8.18 55.13
CA LEU A 38 25.35 7.45 55.92
C LEU A 38 26.42 8.40 56.48
N GLU A 39 26.93 9.34 55.70
CA GLU A 39 27.88 10.39 56.16
C GLU A 39 27.25 11.26 57.23
N GLN A 40 26.01 11.74 57.04
CA GLN A 40 25.33 12.54 58.04
C GLN A 40 25.15 11.77 59.35
N GLN A 41 24.67 10.51 59.33
CA GLN A 41 24.51 9.70 60.53
C GLN A 41 25.82 9.44 61.25
N TYR A 42 26.89 9.22 60.47
CA TYR A 42 28.22 8.97 60.99
C TYR A 42 28.78 10.21 61.70
N ASN A 43 28.58 11.38 61.11
CA ASN A 43 29.01 12.65 61.68
C ASN A 43 28.16 13.09 62.88
N ASP A 44 26.84 12.92 62.84
CA ASP A 44 25.97 13.20 63.99
C ASP A 44 26.39 12.36 65.22
N SER A 45 26.75 11.12 65.03
CA SER A 45 27.31 10.27 66.08
C SER A 45 28.63 10.82 66.67
N ALA A 46 29.49 11.46 65.86
CA ALA A 46 30.71 12.11 66.35
C ALA A 46 30.40 13.33 67.21
N TYR A 47 29.39 14.11 66.85
CA TYR A 47 28.92 15.26 67.68
C TYR A 47 28.29 14.81 69.00
N GLU A 48 27.54 13.69 69.02
CA GLU A 48 26.99 13.14 70.26
C GLU A 48 28.12 12.71 71.23
N ILE A 49 29.19 12.08 70.69
CA ILE A 49 30.34 11.70 71.46
C ILE A 49 31.10 12.94 71.98
N ALA A 50 31.28 13.98 71.12
CA ALA A 50 31.91 15.24 71.54
C ALA A 50 31.09 15.92 72.66
N GLN A 51 29.77 15.92 72.56
CA GLN A 51 28.89 16.50 73.59
C GLN A 51 28.96 15.71 74.92
N ALA A 52 29.04 14.38 74.83
CA ALA A 52 29.26 13.55 76.01
C ALA A 52 30.65 13.82 76.65
N ALA A 53 31.70 13.94 75.83
CA ALA A 53 33.05 14.25 76.31
C ALA A 53 33.13 15.62 77.01
N ILE A 54 32.44 16.66 76.50
CA ILE A 54 32.41 17.97 77.16
C ILE A 54 31.90 17.89 78.60
N THR A 55 30.96 17.00 78.90
CA THR A 55 30.44 16.81 80.28
C THR A 55 31.45 16.30 81.28
N LEU A 56 32.55 15.75 80.79
CA LEU A 56 33.67 15.23 81.60
C LEU A 56 34.69 16.28 81.93
N LEU A 57 34.69 17.41 81.24
CA LEU A 57 35.70 18.46 81.32
C LEU A 57 35.43 19.44 82.46
N ASN A 58 36.52 20.04 82.99
CA ASN A 58 36.45 21.21 83.85
C ASN A 58 37.18 22.41 83.15
N PRO A 59 36.46 23.13 82.30
CA PRO A 59 37.04 24.17 81.45
C PRO A 59 37.66 25.33 82.26
N ASP A 60 37.21 25.60 83.47
CA ASP A 60 37.74 26.67 84.30
C ASP A 60 39.21 26.46 84.74
N LYS A 61 39.69 25.24 84.64
CA LYS A 61 41.10 24.90 84.95
C LYS A 61 42.00 24.92 83.71
N PHE A 62 41.53 25.06 82.53
CA PHE A 62 42.30 24.94 81.28
C PHE A 62 43.44 25.93 81.22
N GLU A 63 43.26 27.21 81.66
CA GLU A 63 44.28 28.20 81.69
C GLU A 63 45.39 27.78 82.64
N GLN A 64 45.02 27.37 83.87
CA GLN A 64 45.95 26.89 84.84
C GLN A 64 46.85 25.69 84.30
N TYR A 65 46.20 24.73 83.67
CA TYR A 65 46.96 23.55 83.11
C TYR A 65 47.95 23.98 82.03
N LEU A 66 47.55 24.95 81.17
CA LEU A 66 48.40 25.45 80.10
C LEU A 66 49.55 26.32 80.59
N GLU A 67 49.32 27.09 81.65
CA GLU A 67 50.34 27.97 82.26
C GLU A 67 51.37 27.19 83.10
N THR A 68 50.90 26.26 83.87
CA THR A 68 51.80 25.55 84.85
C THR A 68 52.40 24.27 84.23
N GLY A 69 51.73 23.66 83.24
CA GLY A 69 52.11 22.34 82.72
C GLY A 69 51.94 21.17 83.74
N GLU A 70 51.28 21.47 84.92
CA GLU A 70 51.03 20.46 85.92
C GLU A 70 49.77 19.66 85.68
N THR A 71 49.88 18.33 85.84
CA THR A 71 48.77 17.37 85.74
C THR A 71 48.32 16.96 87.12
N ASP A 72 47.31 17.60 87.68
CA ASP A 72 46.77 17.23 88.99
C ASP A 72 45.89 15.95 88.91
N ALA A 73 45.41 15.52 90.07
CA ALA A 73 44.61 14.29 90.16
C ALA A 73 43.29 14.37 89.31
N GLU A 74 42.70 15.57 89.19
CA GLU A 74 41.51 15.80 88.38
C GLU A 74 41.83 15.72 86.88
N TYR A 75 42.96 16.33 86.45
CA TYR A 75 43.42 16.21 85.06
C TYR A 75 43.58 14.73 84.66
N LEU A 76 44.22 13.93 85.50
CA LEU A 76 44.47 12.50 85.25
C LEU A 76 43.14 11.70 85.22
N GLU A 77 42.16 12.06 86.07
CA GLU A 77 40.83 11.43 86.06
C GLU A 77 40.10 11.75 84.80
N VAL A 78 40.03 13.03 84.37
CA VAL A 78 39.40 13.44 83.13
C VAL A 78 40.05 12.76 81.93
N GLN A 79 41.39 12.73 81.88
CA GLN A 79 42.12 12.04 80.82
C GLN A 79 41.76 10.53 80.75
N ALA A 80 41.70 9.85 81.93
CA ALA A 80 41.31 8.46 81.98
C ALA A 80 39.85 8.18 81.51
N ARG A 81 38.97 9.11 81.83
CA ARG A 81 37.53 9.05 81.35
C ARG A 81 37.44 9.28 79.86
N LEU A 82 38.17 10.22 79.29
CA LEU A 82 38.27 10.44 77.85
C LEU A 82 38.88 9.23 77.14
N ASP A 83 39.93 8.64 77.71
CA ASP A 83 40.54 7.40 77.22
C ASP A 83 39.58 6.22 77.24
N ALA A 84 38.75 6.13 78.28
CA ALA A 84 37.69 5.12 78.33
C ALA A 84 36.64 5.35 77.25
N LEU A 85 36.22 6.60 77.03
CA LEU A 85 35.20 6.97 76.02
C LEU A 85 35.70 6.69 74.59
N VAL A 86 36.93 7.10 74.25
CA VAL A 86 37.51 6.87 72.92
C VAL A 86 37.64 5.36 72.62
N ASN A 87 38.01 4.53 73.62
CA ASN A 87 38.12 3.09 73.45
C ASN A 87 36.82 2.31 73.52
N ALA A 88 35.74 2.92 74.08
CA ALA A 88 34.41 2.32 74.14
C ALA A 88 33.57 2.60 72.90
N THR A 89 33.98 3.58 72.11
CA THR A 89 33.28 4.01 70.86
C THR A 89 34.12 3.66 69.62
N ASP A 90 33.56 3.89 68.45
CA ASP A 90 34.29 3.71 67.17
C ASP A 90 35.06 4.99 66.77
N THR A 91 35.47 5.75 67.78
CA THR A 91 36.21 7.00 67.66
C THR A 91 37.70 6.73 67.57
N THR A 92 38.42 7.44 66.73
CA THR A 92 39.88 7.36 66.57
C THR A 92 40.60 8.23 67.60
N LEU A 93 40.19 9.49 67.74
CA LEU A 93 40.76 10.48 68.64
C LEU A 93 39.64 11.30 69.29
N ILE A 94 39.87 11.71 70.54
CA ILE A 94 39.15 12.80 71.23
C ILE A 94 40.21 13.75 71.79
N TYR A 95 40.22 14.96 71.28
CA TYR A 95 41.17 15.97 71.74
C TYR A 95 40.47 17.26 72.15
N VAL A 96 41.06 17.98 73.09
CA VAL A 96 40.63 19.26 73.53
C VAL A 96 41.81 20.21 73.34
N GLU A 97 41.58 21.26 72.58
CA GLU A 97 42.63 22.18 72.18
C GLU A 97 42.21 23.64 72.35
N ARG A 98 43.16 24.48 72.71
CA ARG A 98 43.01 25.93 72.68
C ARG A 98 43.46 26.45 71.31
N VAL A 99 42.62 27.18 70.66
CA VAL A 99 42.91 27.79 69.36
C VAL A 99 43.53 29.16 69.55
N ASP A 100 44.64 29.43 68.86
CA ASP A 100 45.22 30.79 68.83
C ASP A 100 44.33 31.71 67.98
N THR A 101 43.80 32.75 68.63
CA THR A 101 42.92 33.69 67.97
C THR A 101 43.62 34.69 67.06
N SER A 102 44.96 34.65 66.99
CA SER A 102 45.74 35.49 66.08
C SER A 102 45.71 34.97 64.64
N ASP A 103 45.70 33.68 64.48
CA ASP A 103 45.74 33.01 63.15
C ASP A 103 44.61 31.99 62.91
N PHE A 104 43.96 31.51 63.98
CA PHE A 104 42.94 30.43 63.96
C PHE A 104 43.43 29.13 63.33
N GLN A 105 44.76 28.95 63.25
CA GLN A 105 45.40 27.75 62.68
C GLN A 105 46.26 27.01 63.70
N THR A 106 46.85 27.77 64.63
CA THR A 106 47.69 27.24 65.69
C THR A 106 46.83 26.75 66.85
N VAL A 107 47.04 25.54 67.28
CA VAL A 107 46.30 24.91 68.38
C VAL A 107 47.25 24.43 69.45
N THR A 108 46.80 24.48 70.70
CA THR A 108 47.53 23.99 71.84
C THR A 108 46.73 22.91 72.56
N TYR A 109 47.19 21.69 72.62
CA TYR A 109 46.46 20.54 73.17
C TYR A 109 46.36 20.67 74.70
N ILE A 110 45.13 20.48 75.23
CA ILE A 110 44.86 20.38 76.66
C ILE A 110 44.69 18.91 77.06
N TYR A 111 43.84 18.22 76.30
CA TYR A 111 43.70 16.77 76.43
C TYR A 111 43.80 16.16 75.06
N ASP A 112 44.41 14.98 75.02
CA ASP A 112 44.47 14.15 73.82
C ASP A 112 44.27 12.71 74.19
N SER A 113 43.22 12.06 73.67
CA SER A 113 42.87 10.67 73.93
C SER A 113 42.80 9.93 72.62
N VAL A 114 43.66 8.93 72.55
CA VAL A 114 43.88 8.09 71.34
C VAL A 114 43.31 6.69 71.57
N ASN A 115 42.58 6.18 70.62
CA ASN A 115 42.08 4.82 70.63
C ASN A 115 43.27 3.82 70.53
N ARG A 116 43.32 2.85 71.43
CA ARG A 116 44.41 1.86 71.50
C ARG A 116 44.57 1.03 70.25
N ASN A 117 43.56 0.92 69.44
CA ASN A 117 43.56 0.12 68.20
C ASN A 117 44.03 0.94 66.96
N THR A 118 44.50 2.18 67.19
CA THR A 118 45.02 3.06 66.15
C THR A 118 46.56 3.18 66.37
N GLY A 119 47.25 3.53 65.33
CA GLY A 119 48.70 3.75 65.40
C GLY A 119 49.15 5.15 65.87
N PHE A 120 48.16 5.98 66.31
CA PHE A 120 48.44 7.34 66.68
C PHE A 120 49.16 7.45 68.00
N GLU A 121 50.07 8.41 68.06
CA GLU A 121 50.73 8.82 69.32
C GLU A 121 49.95 9.97 69.99
N ARG A 122 49.93 9.95 71.33
CA ARG A 122 49.27 11.01 72.13
C ARG A 122 50.13 12.25 72.21
N TYR A 123 49.51 13.41 71.98
CA TYR A 123 50.18 14.68 72.27
C TYR A 123 50.12 15.00 73.76
N PRO A 124 51.22 15.50 74.35
CA PRO A 124 51.25 15.91 75.75
C PRO A 124 50.54 17.25 75.95
N LEU A 125 50.13 17.51 77.21
CA LEU A 125 49.64 18.82 77.64
C LEU A 125 50.59 19.91 77.22
N GLY A 126 50.04 21.00 76.55
CA GLY A 126 50.80 22.16 76.10
C GLY A 126 51.51 21.96 74.76
N TYR A 127 51.39 20.77 74.13
CA TYR A 127 51.90 20.60 72.77
C TYR A 127 51.19 21.55 71.78
N THR A 128 51.96 22.26 70.98
CA THR A 128 51.40 23.29 70.05
C THR A 128 51.79 22.94 68.63
N ASP A 129 50.84 22.94 67.75
CA ASP A 129 51.02 22.66 66.35
C ASP A 129 50.14 23.53 65.47
N LYS A 130 50.51 23.71 64.19
CA LYS A 130 49.63 24.28 63.15
C LYS A 130 48.75 23.16 62.54
N GLY A 131 47.78 22.72 63.34
CA GLY A 131 46.93 21.60 63.00
C GLY A 131 45.75 21.93 62.10
N VAL A 132 45.40 23.20 61.96
CA VAL A 132 44.20 23.58 61.19
C VAL A 132 44.56 23.97 59.76
N ALA A 133 44.05 23.20 58.78
CA ALA A 133 44.22 23.54 57.37
C ALA A 133 43.45 24.81 56.96
N ASP A 134 43.99 25.59 56.02
CA ASP A 134 43.45 26.88 55.57
C ASP A 134 41.92 26.87 55.27
N LYS A 135 41.44 25.77 54.65
CA LYS A 135 40.02 25.59 54.31
C LYS A 135 39.07 25.52 55.53
N TYR A 136 39.61 25.26 56.72
CA TYR A 136 38.84 25.08 57.96
C TYR A 136 38.94 26.25 58.92
N VAL A 137 39.73 27.30 58.60
CA VAL A 137 39.92 28.47 59.42
C VAL A 137 38.59 29.17 59.75
N ASP A 138 37.68 29.25 58.80
CA ASP A 138 36.37 29.86 59.01
C ASP A 138 35.49 29.06 59.98
N ASN A 139 35.61 27.72 59.97
CA ASN A 139 34.95 26.88 60.98
C ASN A 139 35.51 27.14 62.38
N MET A 140 36.85 27.25 62.54
CA MET A 140 37.49 27.56 63.82
C MET A 140 37.08 28.94 64.31
N LYS A 141 37.02 29.96 63.45
CA LYS A 141 36.51 31.28 63.80
C LYS A 141 35.07 31.24 64.30
N ASN A 142 34.19 30.48 63.62
CA ASN A 142 32.81 30.37 64.06
C ASN A 142 32.67 29.68 65.42
N MET A 143 33.43 28.61 65.66
CA MET A 143 33.45 27.91 66.97
C MET A 143 33.94 28.83 68.07
N VAL A 144 35.08 29.49 67.87
CA VAL A 144 35.75 30.28 68.92
C VAL A 144 35.06 31.64 69.15
N LEU A 145 34.68 32.36 68.09
CA LEU A 145 34.13 33.72 68.20
C LEU A 145 32.62 33.78 68.39
N LYS A 146 31.87 32.82 67.75
CA LYS A 146 30.41 32.82 67.80
C LYS A 146 29.83 31.74 68.71
N GLY A 147 30.68 30.75 69.13
CA GLY A 147 30.21 29.63 69.91
C GLY A 147 29.30 28.66 69.13
N GLU A 148 29.41 28.66 67.82
CA GLU A 148 28.63 27.77 66.96
C GLU A 148 29.41 26.46 66.74
N ARG A 149 28.70 25.31 66.55
CA ARG A 149 29.36 24.07 66.12
C ARG A 149 29.92 24.24 64.72
N ALA A 150 30.95 23.48 64.35
CA ALA A 150 31.47 23.44 63.00
C ALA A 150 30.31 23.08 62.02
N THR A 151 30.12 23.89 60.97
CA THR A 151 29.07 23.67 59.98
C THR A 151 29.46 22.70 58.88
N GLU A 152 30.75 22.51 58.68
CA GLU A 152 31.33 21.57 57.76
C GLU A 152 32.13 20.51 58.53
N TYR A 153 31.97 19.27 58.07
CA TYR A 153 32.77 18.17 58.60
C TYR A 153 34.20 18.32 58.11
N LEU A 154 35.16 18.30 59.03
CA LEU A 154 36.56 18.37 58.68
C LEU A 154 37.02 17.04 58.14
N TYR A 155 37.14 16.96 56.84
CA TYR A 155 37.74 15.81 56.19
C TYR A 155 39.25 15.95 56.22
N TYR A 156 39.89 15.05 56.93
CA TYR A 156 41.33 14.96 56.98
C TYR A 156 41.77 13.63 56.34
N TYR A 157 42.77 13.68 55.52
CA TYR A 157 43.42 12.50 54.98
C TYR A 157 44.91 12.54 55.30
N SER A 158 45.44 11.50 55.96
CA SER A 158 46.87 11.28 56.06
C SER A 158 47.23 9.95 55.42
N GLU A 159 48.46 9.85 54.91
CA GLU A 159 48.96 8.58 54.36
C GLU A 159 49.09 7.47 55.43
N GLU A 160 49.26 7.86 56.70
CA GLU A 160 49.45 6.94 57.82
C GLU A 160 48.12 6.43 58.39
N SER A 161 47.07 7.24 58.39
CA SER A 161 45.82 6.93 59.10
C SER A 161 44.58 6.88 58.23
N GLY A 162 44.71 7.17 56.91
CA GLY A 162 43.62 7.18 55.98
C GLY A 162 42.68 8.39 56.12
N ALA A 163 41.45 8.28 55.64
CA ALA A 163 40.45 9.33 55.72
C ALA A 163 39.75 9.34 57.08
N HIS A 164 39.67 10.51 57.68
CA HIS A 164 38.97 10.76 58.94
C HIS A 164 37.98 11.89 58.79
N THR A 165 36.95 11.90 59.64
CA THR A 165 36.03 13.02 59.81
C THR A 165 36.17 13.55 61.26
N THR A 166 36.10 14.84 61.42
CA THR A 166 36.22 15.50 62.73
C THR A 166 34.97 16.31 63.00
N ALA A 167 34.33 16.04 64.14
CA ALA A 167 33.27 16.87 64.70
C ALA A 167 33.85 17.82 65.73
N GLY A 168 33.76 19.12 65.52
CA GLY A 168 34.25 20.16 66.41
C GLY A 168 33.13 20.88 67.16
N LEU A 169 33.28 20.99 68.49
CA LEU A 169 32.37 21.80 69.33
C LEU A 169 33.15 22.79 70.20
N PRO A 170 32.60 23.99 70.43
CA PRO A 170 33.15 24.95 71.40
C PRO A 170 32.97 24.45 72.83
N VAL A 171 34.00 24.66 73.66
CA VAL A 171 33.98 24.35 75.11
C VAL A 171 33.96 25.68 75.88
N TYR A 172 32.95 25.81 76.75
CA TYR A 172 32.71 27.02 77.49
C TYR A 172 33.17 26.92 78.97
N ASP A 173 33.74 27.96 79.48
CA ASP A 173 33.98 28.11 80.92
C ASP A 173 32.68 28.40 81.69
N SER A 174 32.77 28.49 83.03
CA SER A 174 31.63 28.85 83.88
C SER A 174 31.10 30.26 83.64
N GLY A 175 31.86 31.10 83.00
CA GLY A 175 31.51 32.44 82.61
C GLY A 175 30.81 32.57 81.26
N GLY A 176 30.70 31.46 80.54
CA GLY A 176 30.09 31.37 79.17
C GLY A 176 31.03 31.82 78.04
N LYS A 177 32.31 31.95 78.30
CA LYS A 177 33.32 32.27 77.28
C LYS A 177 33.87 30.92 76.67
N VAL A 178 34.03 30.89 75.34
CA VAL A 178 34.72 29.78 74.69
C VAL A 178 36.19 29.82 75.07
N VAL A 179 36.67 28.75 75.70
CA VAL A 179 38.08 28.61 76.16
C VAL A 179 38.87 27.53 75.43
N ALA A 180 38.16 26.66 74.78
CA ALA A 180 38.77 25.56 73.97
C ALA A 180 37.79 25.06 72.91
N VAL A 181 38.25 24.22 72.06
CA VAL A 181 37.45 23.44 71.13
C VAL A 181 37.72 21.97 71.38
N ILE A 182 36.70 21.13 71.39
CA ILE A 182 36.82 19.69 71.41
C ILE A 182 36.63 19.15 70.00
N GLY A 183 37.53 18.29 69.57
CA GLY A 183 37.41 17.54 68.33
C GLY A 183 37.24 16.04 68.60
N VAL A 184 36.35 15.42 67.85
CA VAL A 184 36.16 13.95 67.85
C VAL A 184 36.38 13.41 66.45
N GLU A 185 37.38 12.61 66.28
CA GLU A 185 37.71 12.04 64.99
C GLU A 185 37.25 10.57 64.88
N LYS A 186 36.68 10.27 63.74
CA LYS A 186 36.27 8.90 63.39
C LYS A 186 36.87 8.49 62.04
N ALA A 187 37.43 7.28 62.00
CA ALA A 187 37.97 6.71 60.76
C ALA A 187 36.85 6.39 59.75
N MET A 188 37.04 6.82 58.51
CA MET A 188 36.05 6.61 57.43
C MET A 188 36.12 5.21 56.79
N THR A 189 37.03 4.32 57.21
CA THR A 189 37.20 2.97 56.64
C THR A 189 35.90 2.15 56.69
N ARG A 190 35.16 2.22 57.84
CA ARG A 190 33.89 1.50 57.97
C ARG A 190 32.81 2.04 57.06
N LEU A 191 32.81 3.33 56.78
CA LEU A 191 31.90 3.97 55.86
C LEU A 191 32.23 3.56 54.43
N GLU A 192 33.49 3.47 54.06
CA GLU A 192 33.95 2.97 52.76
C GLU A 192 33.57 1.49 52.53
N ASP A 193 33.75 0.64 53.53
CA ASP A 193 33.35 -0.76 53.46
C ASP A 193 31.82 -0.90 53.27
N ALA A 194 31.02 -0.18 54.08
CA ALA A 194 29.56 -0.16 53.94
C ALA A 194 29.11 0.30 52.56
N ARG A 195 29.75 1.34 52.03
CA ARG A 195 29.53 1.86 50.68
C ARG A 195 29.83 0.83 49.59
N ASN A 196 30.95 0.15 49.69
CA ASN A 196 31.38 -0.87 48.72
C ASN A 196 30.44 -2.09 48.74
N ILE A 197 30.00 -2.56 49.91
CA ILE A 197 29.01 -3.61 50.06
C ILE A 197 27.65 -3.19 49.44
N TYR A 198 27.21 -1.95 49.70
CA TYR A 198 25.99 -1.40 49.09
C TYR A 198 26.06 -1.39 47.55
N VAL A 199 27.16 -0.88 46.98
CA VAL A 199 27.37 -0.87 45.53
C VAL A 199 27.29 -2.27 44.93
N LEU A 200 27.94 -3.25 45.56
CA LEU A 200 27.90 -4.63 45.11
C LEU A 200 26.47 -5.19 45.11
N HIS A 201 25.70 -4.96 46.16
CA HIS A 201 24.30 -5.41 46.24
C HIS A 201 23.43 -4.74 45.20
N VAL A 202 23.56 -3.42 44.99
CA VAL A 202 22.82 -2.68 43.96
C VAL A 202 23.08 -3.22 42.56
N ILE A 203 24.36 -3.50 42.23
CA ILE A 203 24.74 -4.09 40.94
C ILE A 203 24.10 -5.47 40.77
N LEU A 204 24.22 -6.34 41.78
CA LEU A 204 23.69 -7.71 41.71
C LEU A 204 22.18 -7.74 41.55
N TRP A 205 21.45 -6.96 42.35
CA TRP A 205 19.98 -6.90 42.28
C TRP A 205 19.49 -6.24 40.97
N THR A 206 20.20 -5.23 40.49
CA THR A 206 19.88 -4.58 39.19
C THR A 206 20.07 -5.57 38.05
N LEU A 207 21.17 -6.33 38.02
CA LEU A 207 21.38 -7.37 37.00
C LEU A 207 20.33 -8.47 37.07
N ALA A 208 19.99 -8.95 38.28
CA ALA A 208 18.95 -9.96 38.46
C ALA A 208 17.58 -9.46 37.95
N ALA A 209 17.21 -8.23 38.26
CA ALA A 209 15.97 -7.61 37.79
C ALA A 209 15.94 -7.47 36.26
N ILE A 210 17.03 -7.05 35.64
CA ILE A 210 17.16 -6.95 34.19
C ILE A 210 16.98 -8.32 33.52
N VAL A 211 17.65 -9.36 34.02
CA VAL A 211 17.55 -10.72 33.47
C VAL A 211 16.12 -11.26 33.60
N LEU A 212 15.48 -11.06 34.75
CA LEU A 212 14.10 -11.47 34.98
C LEU A 212 13.16 -10.74 34.02
N PHE A 213 13.30 -9.43 33.89
CA PHE A 213 12.48 -8.61 33.01
C PHE A 213 12.63 -9.03 31.54
N ILE A 214 13.87 -9.22 31.06
CA ILE A 214 14.13 -9.67 29.67
C ILE A 214 13.50 -11.05 29.44
N SER A 215 13.57 -11.95 30.40
CA SER A 215 13.01 -13.29 30.29
C SER A 215 11.49 -13.25 30.16
N VAL A 216 10.81 -12.53 31.06
CA VAL A 216 9.34 -12.36 31.02
C VAL A 216 8.91 -11.66 29.73
N TYR A 217 9.56 -10.56 29.38
CA TYR A 217 9.25 -9.79 28.16
C TYR A 217 9.43 -10.64 26.89
N SER A 218 10.51 -11.45 26.82
CA SER A 218 10.75 -12.34 25.69
C SER A 218 9.65 -13.39 25.52
N VAL A 219 9.14 -13.93 26.62
CA VAL A 219 8.02 -14.89 26.59
C VAL A 219 6.73 -14.22 26.10
N VAL A 220 6.40 -13.05 26.66
CA VAL A 220 5.20 -12.29 26.27
C VAL A 220 5.27 -11.89 24.78
N LEU A 221 6.39 -11.32 24.34
CA LEU A 221 6.59 -10.91 22.95
C LEU A 221 6.50 -12.10 21.98
N ARG A 222 7.12 -13.23 22.34
CA ARG A 222 7.12 -14.43 21.50
C ARG A 222 5.73 -15.01 21.33
N HIS A 223 4.93 -15.09 22.39
CA HIS A 223 3.60 -15.70 22.36
C HIS A 223 2.51 -14.72 21.91
N GLY A 224 2.61 -13.45 22.32
CA GLY A 224 1.60 -12.43 21.99
C GLY A 224 1.72 -11.88 20.57
N ILE A 225 2.94 -11.74 20.04
CA ILE A 225 3.14 -11.02 18.75
C ILE A 225 3.84 -11.90 17.71
N ILE A 226 5.02 -12.46 18.05
CA ILE A 226 5.88 -13.07 17.03
C ILE A 226 5.28 -14.34 16.46
N LYS A 227 4.78 -15.24 17.30
CA LYS A 227 4.22 -16.52 16.87
C LYS A 227 2.94 -16.33 16.05
N PRO A 228 1.95 -15.49 16.46
CA PRO A 228 0.76 -15.21 15.66
C PRO A 228 1.10 -14.58 14.30
N LEU A 229 1.96 -13.56 14.25
CA LEU A 229 2.36 -12.92 12.99
C LEU A 229 3.05 -13.90 12.03
N LYS A 230 3.94 -14.75 12.52
CA LYS A 230 4.57 -15.78 11.68
C LYS A 230 3.57 -16.77 11.11
N THR A 231 2.55 -17.10 11.88
CA THR A 231 1.50 -18.02 11.42
C THR A 231 0.65 -17.35 10.34
N LEU A 232 0.25 -16.08 10.53
CA LEU A 232 -0.46 -15.29 9.52
C LEU A 232 0.34 -15.15 8.22
N THR A 233 1.63 -14.83 8.33
CA THR A 233 2.50 -14.73 7.15
C THR A 233 2.55 -16.03 6.37
N LYS A 234 2.71 -17.17 7.07
CA LYS A 234 2.75 -18.48 6.41
C LYS A 234 1.42 -18.84 5.72
N GLU A 235 0.29 -18.52 6.36
CA GLU A 235 -1.02 -18.77 5.76
C GLU A 235 -1.25 -17.87 4.54
N ALA A 236 -0.93 -16.58 4.63
CA ALA A 236 -1.01 -15.67 3.49
C ALA A 236 -0.09 -16.09 2.33
N GLU A 237 1.14 -16.54 2.61
CA GLU A 237 2.03 -17.11 1.58
C GLU A 237 1.48 -18.40 0.97
N ARG A 238 0.86 -19.26 1.78
CA ARG A 238 0.21 -20.48 1.30
C ARG A 238 -0.97 -20.13 0.39
N PHE A 239 -1.85 -19.21 0.84
CA PHE A 239 -2.99 -18.74 0.05
C PHE A 239 -2.54 -18.16 -1.29
N ALA A 240 -1.52 -17.29 -1.28
CA ALA A 240 -0.98 -16.69 -2.50
C ALA A 240 -0.44 -17.72 -3.52
N ARG A 241 0.01 -18.90 -3.04
CA ARG A 241 0.49 -19.99 -3.93
C ARG A 241 -0.61 -20.92 -4.41
N THR A 242 -1.64 -21.13 -3.58
CA THR A 242 -2.63 -22.20 -3.83
C THR A 242 -4.00 -21.66 -4.21
N ASN A 243 -4.28 -20.40 -3.95
CA ASN A 243 -5.60 -19.76 -4.03
C ASN A 243 -6.69 -20.53 -3.24
N LEU A 244 -6.28 -21.38 -2.28
CA LEU A 244 -7.21 -22.14 -1.46
C LEU A 244 -7.25 -21.55 -0.04
N PRO A 245 -8.43 -21.23 0.49
CA PRO A 245 -8.58 -20.73 1.85
C PRO A 245 -8.08 -21.76 2.86
N SER A 246 -7.63 -21.29 4.01
CA SER A 246 -7.15 -22.17 5.06
C SER A 246 -8.29 -23.07 5.55
N LYS A 247 -8.10 -24.40 5.50
CA LYS A 247 -9.03 -25.37 6.10
C LYS A 247 -8.98 -25.35 7.65
N THR A 248 -7.88 -24.84 8.18
CA THR A 248 -7.68 -24.67 9.63
C THR A 248 -7.76 -23.16 9.87
N SER A 249 -8.94 -22.69 10.30
CA SER A 249 -9.04 -21.34 10.84
C SER A 249 -7.97 -21.24 11.92
N VAL A 250 -6.90 -20.49 11.64
CA VAL A 250 -5.94 -20.13 12.67
C VAL A 250 -6.75 -19.30 13.65
N ARG A 251 -7.28 -19.94 14.70
CA ARG A 251 -8.04 -19.26 15.73
C ARG A 251 -7.10 -18.33 16.48
N ILE A 252 -6.76 -17.23 15.84
CA ILE A 252 -6.17 -16.09 16.52
C ILE A 252 -7.32 -15.43 17.28
N THR A 253 -7.53 -15.89 18.50
CA THR A 253 -8.61 -15.43 19.40
C THR A 253 -8.29 -14.10 20.08
N GLN A 254 -7.15 -13.49 19.74
CA GLN A 254 -6.72 -12.22 20.30
C GLN A 254 -7.69 -11.10 19.88
N LYS A 255 -7.99 -10.20 20.84
CA LYS A 255 -8.86 -9.04 20.61
C LYS A 255 -8.09 -7.76 20.32
N ASP A 256 -6.77 -7.86 20.16
CA ASP A 256 -5.84 -6.79 19.84
C ASP A 256 -5.69 -6.58 18.33
N GLU A 257 -4.71 -5.76 17.93
CA GLU A 257 -4.41 -5.42 16.54
C GLU A 257 -3.98 -6.65 15.73
N VAL A 258 -3.34 -7.63 16.35
CA VAL A 258 -2.97 -8.90 15.71
C VAL A 258 -4.20 -9.72 15.37
N GLY A 259 -5.16 -9.76 16.26
CA GLY A 259 -6.45 -10.40 16.02
C GLY A 259 -7.29 -9.68 14.96
N LEU A 260 -7.23 -8.34 14.91
CA LEU A 260 -7.86 -7.55 13.85
C LEU A 260 -7.25 -7.85 12.48
N LEU A 261 -5.92 -7.89 12.40
CA LEU A 261 -5.19 -8.24 11.18
C LEU A 261 -5.53 -9.66 10.70
N ALA A 262 -5.64 -10.62 11.63
CA ALA A 262 -6.01 -11.99 11.28
C ALA A 262 -7.39 -12.07 10.61
N ARG A 263 -8.39 -11.39 11.17
CA ARG A 263 -9.75 -11.32 10.60
C ARG A 263 -9.78 -10.60 9.25
N ALA A 264 -8.97 -9.55 9.09
CA ALA A 264 -8.87 -8.84 7.82
C ALA A 264 -8.26 -9.72 6.71
N VAL A 265 -7.22 -10.50 7.02
CA VAL A 265 -6.61 -11.46 6.08
C VAL A 265 -7.62 -12.56 5.72
N GLU A 266 -8.32 -13.15 6.69
CA GLU A 266 -9.33 -14.18 6.47
C GLU A 266 -10.47 -13.68 5.57
N LYS A 267 -10.95 -12.46 5.82
CA LYS A 267 -11.95 -11.83 4.96
C LYS A 267 -11.43 -11.59 3.54
N MET A 268 -10.21 -11.10 3.40
CA MET A 268 -9.58 -10.90 2.10
C MET A 268 -9.46 -12.22 1.31
N GLU A 269 -9.04 -13.32 1.96
CA GLU A 269 -8.97 -14.64 1.33
C GLU A 269 -10.35 -15.08 0.82
N ALA A 270 -11.39 -14.94 1.63
CA ALA A 270 -12.77 -15.29 1.25
C ALA A 270 -13.29 -14.44 0.08
N ASP A 271 -13.03 -13.12 0.11
CA ASP A 271 -13.44 -12.20 -0.96
C ASP A 271 -12.73 -12.51 -2.29
N ILE A 272 -11.43 -12.85 -2.26
CA ILE A 272 -10.66 -13.24 -3.45
C ILE A 272 -11.21 -14.54 -4.05
N VAL A 273 -11.50 -15.56 -3.24
CA VAL A 273 -12.07 -16.82 -3.73
C VAL A 273 -13.39 -16.57 -4.44
N LYS A 274 -14.30 -15.83 -3.79
CA LYS A 274 -15.60 -15.48 -4.38
C LYS A 274 -15.45 -14.69 -5.68
N TYR A 275 -14.51 -13.74 -5.71
CA TYR A 275 -14.24 -12.97 -6.93
C TYR A 275 -13.73 -13.85 -8.07
N THR A 276 -12.83 -14.80 -7.76
CA THR A 276 -12.27 -15.72 -8.76
C THR A 276 -13.34 -16.66 -9.32
N GLU A 277 -14.22 -17.20 -8.46
CA GLU A 277 -15.35 -18.04 -8.89
C GLU A 277 -16.31 -17.26 -9.82
N ASN A 278 -16.67 -16.02 -9.43
CA ASN A 278 -17.51 -15.17 -10.26
C ASN A 278 -16.87 -14.85 -11.62
N LEU A 279 -15.57 -14.52 -11.62
CA LEU A 279 -14.83 -14.21 -12.84
C LEU A 279 -14.81 -15.43 -13.78
N THR A 280 -14.58 -16.61 -13.23
CA THR A 280 -14.58 -17.86 -14.01
C THR A 280 -15.95 -18.13 -14.63
N ALA A 281 -17.03 -17.95 -13.85
CA ALA A 281 -18.40 -18.12 -14.34
C ALA A 281 -18.74 -17.13 -15.47
N VAL A 282 -18.40 -15.83 -15.29
CA VAL A 282 -18.64 -14.78 -16.30
C VAL A 282 -17.82 -15.05 -17.57
N THR A 283 -16.57 -15.50 -17.41
CA THR A 283 -15.72 -15.83 -18.58
C THR A 283 -16.28 -17.03 -19.37
N ALA A 284 -16.69 -18.08 -18.67
CA ALA A 284 -17.29 -19.26 -19.30
C ALA A 284 -18.58 -18.90 -20.05
N GLU A 285 -19.45 -18.05 -19.47
CA GLU A 285 -20.67 -17.59 -20.12
C GLU A 285 -20.36 -16.75 -21.37
N LYS A 286 -19.38 -15.83 -21.27
CA LYS A 286 -18.94 -15.05 -22.43
C LYS A 286 -18.40 -15.94 -23.57
N GLU A 287 -17.60 -16.97 -23.26
CA GLU A 287 -17.10 -17.92 -24.25
C GLU A 287 -18.23 -18.72 -24.89
N ARG A 288 -19.22 -19.12 -24.09
CA ARG A 288 -20.41 -19.83 -24.62
C ARG A 288 -21.17 -18.95 -25.61
N VAL A 289 -21.49 -17.71 -25.23
CA VAL A 289 -22.20 -16.74 -26.10
C VAL A 289 -21.41 -16.49 -27.39
N ASN A 290 -20.10 -16.28 -27.31
CA ASN A 290 -19.26 -16.09 -28.50
C ASN A 290 -19.26 -17.33 -29.42
N THR A 291 -19.29 -18.51 -28.85
CA THR A 291 -19.37 -19.76 -29.63
C THR A 291 -20.70 -19.86 -30.35
N GLU A 292 -21.82 -19.60 -29.68
CA GLU A 292 -23.16 -19.60 -30.28
C GLU A 292 -23.27 -18.55 -31.41
N LEU A 293 -22.72 -17.34 -31.20
CA LEU A 293 -22.68 -16.29 -32.23
C LEU A 293 -21.83 -16.70 -33.43
N SER A 294 -20.67 -17.37 -33.22
CA SER A 294 -19.83 -17.84 -34.31
C SER A 294 -20.51 -18.91 -35.19
N VAL A 295 -21.37 -19.72 -34.57
CA VAL A 295 -22.21 -20.67 -35.32
C VAL A 295 -23.26 -19.94 -36.15
N ALA A 296 -23.93 -18.92 -35.58
CA ALA A 296 -24.91 -18.11 -36.29
C ALA A 296 -24.27 -17.37 -37.49
N THR A 297 -23.08 -16.78 -37.33
CA THR A 297 -22.29 -16.16 -38.41
C THR A 297 -22.04 -17.14 -39.57
N ARG A 298 -21.61 -18.36 -39.26
CA ARG A 298 -21.37 -19.36 -40.31
C ARG A 298 -22.65 -19.79 -41.03
N ILE A 299 -23.74 -19.93 -40.30
CA ILE A 299 -25.03 -20.28 -40.92
C ILE A 299 -25.46 -19.14 -41.87
N GLN A 300 -25.37 -17.88 -41.43
CA GLN A 300 -25.72 -16.72 -42.25
C GLN A 300 -24.84 -16.62 -43.52
N ALA A 301 -23.52 -16.72 -43.35
CA ALA A 301 -22.57 -16.68 -44.46
C ALA A 301 -22.85 -17.78 -45.53
N ASN A 302 -23.27 -18.96 -45.07
CA ASN A 302 -23.65 -20.03 -45.99
C ASN A 302 -25.00 -19.85 -46.70
N MET A 303 -25.84 -18.90 -46.24
CA MET A 303 -27.07 -18.54 -46.90
C MET A 303 -26.85 -17.60 -48.09
N LEU A 304 -25.76 -16.88 -48.13
CA LEU A 304 -25.39 -16.03 -49.25
C LEU A 304 -24.61 -16.87 -50.31
N PRO A 305 -24.86 -16.64 -51.60
CA PRO A 305 -24.06 -17.23 -52.66
C PRO A 305 -22.60 -16.82 -52.54
N SER A 306 -21.72 -17.76 -52.20
CA SER A 306 -20.29 -17.50 -51.90
C SER A 306 -19.29 -18.24 -52.79
N ILE A 307 -19.77 -19.10 -53.69
CA ILE A 307 -18.95 -19.87 -54.63
C ILE A 307 -18.98 -19.17 -55.98
N PHE A 308 -17.83 -18.76 -56.46
CA PHE A 308 -17.68 -18.11 -57.75
C PHE A 308 -16.66 -18.87 -58.62
N PRO A 309 -16.85 -18.96 -59.98
CA PRO A 309 -18.03 -18.43 -60.69
C PRO A 309 -19.31 -19.14 -60.26
N ALA A 310 -20.38 -18.36 -60.05
CA ALA A 310 -21.65 -18.87 -59.53
C ALA A 310 -22.39 -19.78 -60.55
N PHE A 311 -22.23 -19.48 -61.82
CA PHE A 311 -22.83 -20.18 -62.96
C PHE A 311 -21.74 -20.53 -63.98
N PRO A 312 -20.89 -21.57 -63.73
CA PRO A 312 -19.74 -21.87 -64.57
C PRO A 312 -20.12 -22.31 -66.01
N ASP A 313 -21.33 -22.81 -66.20
CA ASP A 313 -21.82 -23.29 -67.47
C ASP A 313 -22.57 -22.22 -68.30
N ARG A 314 -22.57 -20.94 -67.81
CA ARG A 314 -23.25 -19.82 -68.47
C ARG A 314 -22.25 -18.81 -68.98
N GLU A 315 -22.32 -18.47 -70.25
CA GLU A 315 -21.47 -17.48 -70.90
C GLU A 315 -22.18 -16.14 -71.12
N GLU A 316 -23.53 -16.07 -70.89
CA GLU A 316 -24.34 -14.92 -71.16
C GLU A 316 -24.09 -13.76 -70.19
N PHE A 317 -23.59 -14.07 -68.99
CA PHE A 317 -23.30 -13.06 -67.97
C PHE A 317 -22.14 -13.49 -67.05
N ASP A 318 -21.59 -12.51 -66.37
CA ASP A 318 -20.69 -12.72 -65.25
C ASP A 318 -21.20 -11.94 -64.05
N ILE A 319 -21.12 -12.55 -62.84
CA ILE A 319 -21.61 -11.98 -61.62
C ILE A 319 -20.67 -12.24 -60.47
N PHE A 320 -20.36 -11.23 -59.69
CA PHE A 320 -19.58 -11.35 -58.48
C PHE A 320 -20.23 -10.46 -57.38
N ALA A 321 -20.20 -10.97 -56.14
CA ALA A 321 -20.71 -10.24 -54.98
C ALA A 321 -19.84 -10.48 -53.75
N THR A 322 -19.81 -9.51 -52.86
CA THR A 322 -19.10 -9.58 -51.58
C THR A 322 -19.92 -8.96 -50.46
N MET A 323 -19.83 -9.52 -49.27
CA MET A 323 -20.37 -8.98 -48.04
C MET A 323 -19.34 -9.08 -46.93
N ASN A 324 -19.13 -7.96 -46.24
CA ASN A 324 -18.23 -7.87 -45.09
C ASN A 324 -19.04 -7.29 -43.90
N PRO A 325 -19.51 -8.10 -42.97
CA PRO A 325 -20.32 -7.62 -41.87
C PRO A 325 -19.49 -6.80 -40.86
N ALA A 326 -20.11 -5.77 -40.26
CA ALA A 326 -19.51 -4.92 -39.26
C ALA A 326 -19.48 -5.56 -37.87
N LYS A 327 -20.35 -6.53 -37.61
CA LYS A 327 -20.44 -7.33 -36.40
C LYS A 327 -20.35 -8.83 -36.74
N GLU A 328 -20.55 -9.67 -35.72
CA GLU A 328 -20.53 -11.11 -35.90
C GLU A 328 -21.56 -11.58 -36.95
N VAL A 329 -22.71 -10.92 -37.00
CA VAL A 329 -23.77 -11.15 -37.98
C VAL A 329 -24.26 -9.83 -38.56
N GLY A 330 -24.59 -9.79 -39.87
CA GLY A 330 -25.00 -8.61 -40.60
C GLY A 330 -26.51 -8.56 -40.90
N GLY A 331 -26.99 -7.35 -41.19
CA GLY A 331 -28.34 -7.10 -41.73
C GLY A 331 -28.39 -7.16 -43.24
N ASP A 332 -27.30 -6.88 -43.91
CA ASP A 332 -27.17 -6.87 -45.35
C ASP A 332 -27.30 -8.26 -45.97
N PHE A 333 -27.82 -8.29 -47.19
CA PHE A 333 -27.74 -9.47 -48.03
C PHE A 333 -27.77 -9.15 -49.50
N TYR A 334 -27.18 -10.06 -50.23
CA TYR A 334 -27.38 -10.18 -51.67
C TYR A 334 -27.86 -11.58 -52.02
N ASP A 335 -28.56 -11.69 -53.16
CA ASP A 335 -28.86 -12.99 -53.76
C ASP A 335 -28.82 -12.86 -55.28
N PHE A 336 -28.61 -13.97 -55.96
CA PHE A 336 -28.78 -14.10 -57.37
C PHE A 336 -29.15 -15.55 -57.71
N PHE A 337 -30.13 -15.69 -58.58
CA PHE A 337 -30.64 -17.01 -58.95
C PHE A 337 -31.32 -16.98 -60.32
N MET A 338 -31.37 -18.12 -60.99
CA MET A 338 -32.16 -18.27 -62.18
C MET A 338 -33.62 -18.42 -61.77
N VAL A 339 -34.49 -17.49 -62.26
CA VAL A 339 -35.94 -17.56 -62.08
C VAL A 339 -36.51 -18.69 -62.96
N ASP A 340 -35.98 -18.80 -64.18
CA ASP A 340 -36.14 -19.87 -65.12
C ASP A 340 -34.88 -19.97 -66.01
N GLU A 341 -34.90 -20.80 -67.07
CA GLU A 341 -33.72 -20.98 -67.93
C GLU A 341 -33.22 -19.71 -68.61
N ARG A 342 -34.06 -18.65 -68.71
CA ARG A 342 -33.81 -17.43 -69.45
C ARG A 342 -33.67 -16.19 -68.56
N HIS A 343 -34.23 -16.21 -67.36
CA HIS A 343 -34.31 -15.02 -66.52
C HIS A 343 -33.40 -15.16 -65.29
N LEU A 344 -32.43 -14.21 -65.15
CA LEU A 344 -31.54 -14.09 -63.98
C LEU A 344 -32.05 -13.00 -63.06
N ALA A 345 -32.35 -13.34 -61.82
CA ALA A 345 -32.63 -12.36 -60.75
C ALA A 345 -31.34 -12.00 -59.97
N ILE A 346 -31.20 -10.72 -59.64
CA ILE A 346 -30.24 -10.18 -58.68
C ILE A 346 -30.98 -9.42 -57.60
N VAL A 347 -30.56 -9.57 -56.35
CA VAL A 347 -31.13 -8.91 -55.18
C VAL A 347 -30.00 -8.27 -54.36
N MET A 348 -30.22 -7.04 -53.91
CA MET A 348 -29.39 -6.35 -52.93
C MET A 348 -30.31 -5.70 -51.91
N ALA A 349 -30.01 -5.90 -50.61
CA ALA A 349 -30.88 -5.38 -49.57
C ALA A 349 -30.10 -5.18 -48.25
N ASP A 350 -30.61 -4.25 -47.46
CA ASP A 350 -30.12 -3.94 -46.13
C ASP A 350 -31.26 -3.87 -45.13
N VAL A 351 -31.13 -4.52 -44.00
CA VAL A 351 -32.07 -4.54 -42.88
C VAL A 351 -31.71 -3.50 -41.86
N SER A 352 -32.65 -2.65 -41.50
CA SER A 352 -32.44 -1.66 -40.43
C SER A 352 -32.03 -2.30 -39.12
N GLY A 353 -31.06 -1.68 -38.42
CA GLY A 353 -30.48 -2.20 -37.17
C GLY A 353 -29.30 -3.13 -37.40
N LYS A 354 -28.76 -3.75 -36.35
CA LYS A 354 -27.51 -4.53 -36.40
C LYS A 354 -27.56 -5.71 -35.44
N GLY A 355 -26.84 -6.76 -35.77
CA GLY A 355 -26.69 -7.95 -34.91
C GLY A 355 -27.83 -8.96 -35.13
N VAL A 356 -28.08 -9.82 -34.15
CA VAL A 356 -28.95 -11.00 -34.30
C VAL A 356 -30.36 -10.71 -34.78
N PRO A 357 -31.10 -9.67 -34.30
CA PRO A 357 -32.45 -9.36 -34.82
C PRO A 357 -32.43 -9.04 -36.30
N ALA A 358 -31.52 -8.16 -36.75
CA ALA A 358 -31.39 -7.79 -38.15
C ALA A 358 -31.03 -9.01 -39.03
N ALA A 359 -30.10 -9.84 -38.57
CA ALA A 359 -29.69 -11.06 -39.26
C ALA A 359 -30.83 -12.08 -39.43
N LEU A 360 -31.70 -12.25 -38.43
CA LEU A 360 -32.87 -13.11 -38.55
C LEU A 360 -33.91 -12.55 -39.52
N PHE A 361 -34.14 -11.23 -39.45
CA PHE A 361 -35.06 -10.57 -40.35
C PHE A 361 -34.55 -10.58 -41.81
N MET A 362 -33.23 -10.49 -42.01
CA MET A 362 -32.55 -10.71 -43.30
C MET A 362 -32.88 -12.07 -43.90
N VAL A 363 -32.77 -13.14 -43.09
CA VAL A 363 -33.09 -14.49 -43.57
C VAL A 363 -34.53 -14.59 -44.06
N ILE A 364 -35.47 -14.02 -43.32
CA ILE A 364 -36.89 -13.99 -43.70
C ILE A 364 -37.07 -13.19 -44.98
N GLY A 365 -36.55 -11.97 -45.07
CA GLY A 365 -36.65 -11.10 -46.23
C GLY A 365 -36.08 -11.73 -47.50
N LYS A 366 -34.83 -12.28 -47.39
CA LYS A 366 -34.17 -12.99 -48.47
C LYS A 366 -35.02 -14.16 -48.98
N THR A 367 -35.55 -14.96 -48.06
CA THR A 367 -36.31 -16.16 -48.41
C THR A 367 -37.65 -15.80 -49.11
N LEU A 368 -38.36 -14.81 -48.56
CA LEU A 368 -39.62 -14.38 -49.13
C LEU A 368 -39.45 -13.75 -50.53
N ILE A 369 -38.43 -12.87 -50.71
CA ILE A 369 -38.17 -12.29 -52.04
C ILE A 369 -37.89 -13.43 -53.04
N LYS A 370 -36.99 -14.32 -52.73
CA LYS A 370 -36.65 -15.45 -53.64
C LYS A 370 -37.84 -16.34 -53.96
N ASP A 371 -38.62 -16.70 -52.95
CA ASP A 371 -39.76 -17.64 -53.14
C ASP A 371 -40.89 -17.00 -53.97
N HIS A 372 -41.12 -15.69 -53.82
CA HIS A 372 -42.20 -14.99 -54.52
C HIS A 372 -41.78 -14.52 -55.92
N THR A 373 -40.48 -14.48 -56.26
CA THR A 373 -39.98 -14.14 -57.58
C THR A 373 -40.08 -15.33 -58.49
N GLN A 374 -41.22 -15.43 -59.19
CA GLN A 374 -41.53 -16.58 -60.04
C GLN A 374 -41.67 -16.16 -61.53
N PRO A 375 -41.47 -17.11 -62.47
CA PRO A 375 -41.55 -16.83 -63.88
C PRO A 375 -42.87 -16.12 -64.29
N GLY A 376 -42.73 -15.00 -64.98
CA GLY A 376 -43.87 -14.22 -65.48
C GLY A 376 -44.58 -13.33 -64.45
N LYS A 377 -44.18 -13.34 -63.19
CA LYS A 377 -44.75 -12.47 -62.14
C LYS A 377 -44.16 -11.08 -62.22
N ASP A 378 -45.00 -10.05 -62.02
CA ASP A 378 -44.54 -8.67 -61.95
C ASP A 378 -43.82 -8.39 -60.64
N LEU A 379 -42.62 -7.80 -60.69
CA LEU A 379 -41.79 -7.54 -59.50
C LEU A 379 -42.44 -6.59 -58.52
N GLY A 380 -43.26 -5.63 -59.01
CA GLY A 380 -44.03 -4.74 -58.13
C GLY A 380 -45.08 -5.50 -57.33
N CYS A 381 -45.71 -6.53 -57.92
CA CYS A 381 -46.59 -7.45 -57.20
C CYS A 381 -45.85 -8.31 -56.20
N VAL A 382 -44.65 -8.82 -56.57
CA VAL A 382 -43.78 -9.59 -55.66
C VAL A 382 -43.45 -8.79 -54.41
N PHE A 383 -42.96 -7.56 -54.58
CA PHE A 383 -42.59 -6.71 -53.42
C PHE A 383 -43.79 -6.28 -52.59
N THR A 384 -44.97 -6.12 -53.23
CA THR A 384 -46.20 -5.82 -52.50
C THR A 384 -46.62 -6.98 -51.58
N GLU A 385 -46.58 -8.21 -52.08
CA GLU A 385 -46.89 -9.43 -51.29
C GLU A 385 -45.87 -9.66 -50.20
N VAL A 386 -44.55 -9.54 -50.50
CA VAL A 386 -43.44 -9.70 -49.54
C VAL A 386 -43.56 -8.64 -48.42
N ASN A 387 -43.92 -7.37 -48.75
CA ASN A 387 -44.15 -6.34 -47.76
C ASN A 387 -45.22 -6.72 -46.75
N GLU A 388 -46.38 -7.20 -47.23
CA GLU A 388 -47.47 -7.62 -46.33
C GLU A 388 -47.03 -8.75 -45.40
N LEU A 389 -46.38 -9.79 -45.92
CA LEU A 389 -45.89 -10.91 -45.12
C LEU A 389 -44.86 -10.48 -44.11
N LEU A 390 -43.95 -9.56 -44.44
CA LEU A 390 -42.97 -9.04 -43.52
C LEU A 390 -43.62 -8.19 -42.42
N CYS A 391 -44.65 -7.35 -42.76
CA CYS A 391 -45.36 -6.54 -41.78
C CYS A 391 -46.10 -7.39 -40.75
N GLU A 392 -46.72 -8.54 -41.15
CA GLU A 392 -47.48 -9.43 -40.26
C GLU A 392 -46.63 -9.96 -39.07
N SER A 393 -45.32 -10.12 -39.25
CA SER A 393 -44.43 -10.73 -38.25
C SER A 393 -43.37 -9.78 -37.68
N ASN A 394 -43.57 -8.45 -37.83
CA ASN A 394 -42.57 -7.44 -37.52
C ASN A 394 -42.81 -6.75 -36.16
N SER A 395 -42.72 -7.48 -35.08
CA SER A 395 -42.85 -6.95 -33.70
C SER A 395 -41.75 -5.96 -33.31
N GLU A 396 -40.56 -6.11 -33.91
CA GLU A 396 -39.39 -5.28 -33.60
C GLU A 396 -39.36 -3.95 -34.40
N GLY A 397 -40.30 -3.74 -35.35
CA GLY A 397 -40.34 -2.56 -36.18
C GLY A 397 -39.17 -2.40 -37.14
N LEU A 398 -38.56 -3.50 -37.57
CA LEU A 398 -37.47 -3.50 -38.54
C LEU A 398 -38.00 -3.25 -39.94
N PHE A 399 -37.20 -2.68 -40.82
CA PHE A 399 -37.53 -2.51 -42.23
C PHE A 399 -36.35 -2.98 -43.10
N ILE A 400 -36.62 -3.23 -44.38
CA ILE A 400 -35.63 -3.64 -45.36
C ILE A 400 -35.61 -2.64 -46.51
N THR A 401 -34.45 -2.07 -46.80
CA THR A 401 -34.23 -1.44 -48.11
C THR A 401 -33.86 -2.54 -49.10
N ALA A 402 -34.49 -2.63 -50.26
CA ALA A 402 -34.23 -3.71 -51.20
C ALA A 402 -34.32 -3.23 -52.66
N PHE A 403 -33.40 -3.73 -53.46
CA PHE A 403 -33.39 -3.66 -54.90
C PHE A 403 -33.41 -5.06 -55.47
N GLU A 404 -34.35 -5.35 -56.35
CA GLU A 404 -34.38 -6.58 -57.16
C GLU A 404 -34.48 -6.22 -58.63
N GLY A 405 -33.69 -6.93 -59.43
CA GLY A 405 -33.75 -6.83 -60.87
C GLY A 405 -33.73 -8.21 -61.55
N VAL A 406 -34.53 -8.38 -62.60
CA VAL A 406 -34.61 -9.61 -63.40
C VAL A 406 -34.20 -9.30 -64.84
N LEU A 407 -33.08 -9.95 -65.28
CA LEU A 407 -32.53 -9.84 -66.64
C LEU A 407 -33.06 -10.96 -67.52
N ASP A 408 -33.70 -10.63 -68.61
CA ASP A 408 -33.96 -11.56 -69.73
C ASP A 408 -32.69 -11.67 -70.59
N LEU A 409 -32.03 -12.83 -70.50
CA LEU A 409 -30.76 -13.12 -71.13
C LEU A 409 -30.82 -13.12 -72.67
N ALA A 410 -31.99 -13.32 -73.29
CA ALA A 410 -32.16 -13.29 -74.75
C ALA A 410 -32.40 -11.89 -75.31
N SER A 411 -33.17 -11.06 -74.60
CA SER A 411 -33.52 -9.73 -75.09
C SER A 411 -32.66 -8.61 -74.51
N GLY A 412 -32.06 -8.83 -73.34
CA GLY A 412 -31.39 -7.78 -72.54
C GLY A 412 -32.35 -6.88 -71.79
N GLU A 413 -33.67 -7.21 -71.77
CA GLU A 413 -34.63 -6.47 -70.94
C GLU A 413 -34.37 -6.73 -69.48
N PHE A 414 -34.23 -5.64 -68.69
CA PHE A 414 -33.98 -5.69 -67.28
C PHE A 414 -35.10 -5.00 -66.54
N ARG A 415 -35.96 -5.79 -65.89
CA ARG A 415 -37.04 -5.28 -65.03
C ARG A 415 -36.58 -5.21 -63.62
N TYR A 416 -36.90 -4.12 -62.90
CA TYR A 416 -36.43 -3.93 -61.54
C TYR A 416 -37.50 -3.30 -60.65
N VAL A 417 -37.34 -3.49 -59.37
CA VAL A 417 -38.07 -2.79 -58.30
C VAL A 417 -37.06 -2.26 -57.29
N ASN A 418 -37.29 -1.06 -56.78
CA ASN A 418 -36.48 -0.48 -55.71
C ASN A 418 -37.39 -0.05 -54.55
N ALA A 419 -37.21 -0.69 -53.41
CA ALA A 419 -37.91 -0.41 -52.17
C ALA A 419 -36.96 0.36 -51.20
N GLY A 420 -36.69 1.63 -51.56
CA GLY A 420 -35.87 2.51 -50.68
C GLY A 420 -34.40 2.22 -50.65
N HIS A 421 -33.89 1.35 -51.51
CA HIS A 421 -32.48 0.97 -51.55
C HIS A 421 -31.65 1.95 -52.40
N GLU A 422 -30.30 1.89 -52.24
CA GLU A 422 -29.35 2.66 -53.02
C GLU A 422 -29.57 2.49 -54.53
N ILE A 423 -29.35 3.56 -55.31
CA ILE A 423 -29.51 3.50 -56.75
C ILE A 423 -28.34 2.78 -57.42
N PRO A 424 -28.60 1.90 -58.43
CA PRO A 424 -27.55 1.20 -59.13
C PRO A 424 -26.69 2.14 -59.97
N TYR A 425 -25.41 1.79 -60.11
CA TYR A 425 -24.58 2.34 -61.18
C TYR A 425 -24.62 1.43 -62.40
N VAL A 426 -24.79 2.05 -63.56
CA VAL A 426 -24.80 1.33 -64.82
C VAL A 426 -23.63 1.79 -65.68
N CYS A 427 -22.83 0.86 -66.17
CA CYS A 427 -21.79 1.12 -67.16
C CYS A 427 -22.23 0.62 -68.52
N LYS A 428 -22.40 1.55 -69.47
CA LYS A 428 -22.66 1.18 -70.85
C LYS A 428 -21.35 0.71 -71.50
N ARG A 429 -21.43 -0.19 -72.50
CA ARG A 429 -20.30 -0.77 -73.18
C ARG A 429 -19.28 0.30 -73.57
N ASN A 430 -18.02 0.11 -73.16
CA ASN A 430 -16.91 1.08 -73.30
C ASN A 430 -17.16 2.47 -72.68
N GLY A 431 -18.11 2.61 -71.77
CA GLY A 431 -18.42 3.83 -71.03
C GLY A 431 -17.84 3.83 -69.62
N LYS A 432 -18.35 4.76 -68.81
CA LYS A 432 -18.10 4.84 -67.37
C LYS A 432 -19.34 4.44 -66.60
N PHE A 433 -19.13 4.03 -65.37
CA PHE A 433 -20.23 3.82 -64.43
C PHE A 433 -20.88 5.17 -64.10
N GLU A 434 -22.19 5.24 -64.31
CA GLU A 434 -23.02 6.41 -63.98
C GLU A 434 -24.21 5.98 -63.13
N PRO A 435 -24.60 6.78 -62.10
CA PRO A 435 -25.76 6.46 -61.30
C PRO A 435 -27.03 6.46 -62.16
N TYR A 436 -27.72 5.35 -62.16
CA TYR A 436 -28.95 5.21 -62.92
C TYR A 436 -30.13 5.80 -62.14
N LYS A 437 -30.69 6.92 -62.62
CA LYS A 437 -31.76 7.63 -61.94
C LYS A 437 -33.06 6.84 -61.94
N ILE A 438 -33.32 6.17 -60.82
CA ILE A 438 -34.58 5.48 -60.56
C ILE A 438 -35.34 6.19 -59.44
N ARG A 439 -36.64 5.98 -59.41
CA ARG A 439 -37.47 6.46 -58.32
C ARG A 439 -37.52 5.38 -57.26
N ALA A 440 -36.91 5.60 -56.11
CA ALA A 440 -37.03 4.69 -54.99
C ALA A 440 -38.47 4.65 -54.48
N GLY A 441 -38.95 3.47 -54.18
CA GLY A 441 -40.19 3.22 -53.46
C GLY A 441 -40.01 3.37 -51.96
N PHE A 442 -41.04 3.03 -51.19
CA PHE A 442 -40.94 2.93 -49.74
C PHE A 442 -40.26 1.61 -49.35
N VAL A 443 -39.62 1.58 -48.18
CA VAL A 443 -38.92 0.38 -47.65
C VAL A 443 -39.90 -0.78 -47.42
N LEU A 444 -39.45 -2.02 -47.49
CA LEU A 444 -40.23 -3.20 -47.12
C LEU A 444 -40.43 -3.28 -45.62
N ALA A 445 -41.54 -3.81 -45.17
CA ALA A 445 -41.94 -3.96 -43.76
C ALA A 445 -42.10 -2.62 -43.00
N GLY A 446 -41.96 -1.47 -43.67
CA GLY A 446 -42.11 -0.18 -43.02
C GLY A 446 -43.58 0.26 -42.85
N MET A 447 -44.48 -0.23 -43.68
CA MET A 447 -45.93 0.08 -43.63
C MET A 447 -46.74 -0.95 -44.42
N GLU A 448 -47.83 -1.40 -43.83
CA GLU A 448 -48.81 -2.25 -44.52
C GLU A 448 -49.52 -1.51 -45.68
N GLY A 449 -50.00 -2.23 -46.66
CA GLY A 449 -50.74 -1.71 -47.79
C GLY A 449 -49.92 -0.97 -48.84
N MET A 450 -48.59 -0.97 -48.72
CA MET A 450 -47.68 -0.36 -49.69
C MET A 450 -47.71 -1.11 -51.02
N ARG A 451 -47.70 -0.35 -52.12
CA ARG A 451 -47.64 -0.91 -53.47
C ARG A 451 -46.39 -0.44 -54.19
N TYR A 452 -45.69 -1.40 -54.80
CA TYR A 452 -44.42 -1.17 -55.48
C TYR A 452 -44.64 -1.19 -57.00
N LYS A 453 -43.79 -0.44 -57.70
CA LYS A 453 -43.85 -0.34 -59.15
C LYS A 453 -42.64 -0.92 -59.78
N CYS A 454 -42.81 -1.76 -60.80
CA CYS A 454 -41.76 -2.24 -61.64
C CYS A 454 -41.27 -1.13 -62.59
N GLY A 455 -39.95 -0.98 -62.70
CA GLY A 455 -39.28 -0.21 -63.73
C GLY A 455 -38.63 -1.09 -64.74
N GLU A 456 -38.28 -0.52 -65.90
CA GLU A 456 -37.64 -1.26 -66.97
C GLU A 456 -36.43 -0.50 -67.49
N MET A 457 -35.38 -1.21 -67.86
CA MET A 457 -34.24 -0.72 -68.60
C MET A 457 -33.77 -1.79 -69.61
N ARG A 458 -32.96 -1.39 -70.56
CA ARG A 458 -32.39 -2.32 -71.52
C ARG A 458 -30.87 -2.35 -71.38
N LEU A 459 -30.32 -3.56 -71.19
CA LEU A 459 -28.89 -3.79 -71.22
C LEU A 459 -28.45 -4.31 -72.59
N GLU A 460 -27.36 -3.80 -73.08
CA GLU A 460 -26.69 -4.33 -74.25
C GLU A 460 -25.49 -5.20 -73.82
N VAL A 461 -25.05 -6.09 -74.72
CA VAL A 461 -23.88 -6.95 -74.44
C VAL A 461 -22.63 -6.06 -74.17
N GLY A 462 -22.03 -6.28 -73.00
CA GLY A 462 -20.91 -5.51 -72.46
C GLY A 462 -21.33 -4.45 -71.45
N ASP A 463 -22.63 -4.28 -71.16
CA ASP A 463 -23.09 -3.39 -70.10
C ASP A 463 -22.96 -4.06 -68.72
N LYS A 464 -22.69 -3.24 -67.67
CA LYS A 464 -22.55 -3.71 -66.28
C LYS A 464 -23.53 -2.95 -65.36
N ILE A 465 -23.99 -3.65 -64.36
CA ILE A 465 -24.73 -3.07 -63.23
C ILE A 465 -23.93 -3.30 -61.95
N PHE A 466 -23.69 -2.23 -61.20
CA PHE A 466 -23.12 -2.28 -59.88
C PHE A 466 -24.13 -1.85 -58.85
N GLN A 467 -24.34 -2.68 -57.84
CA GLN A 467 -25.24 -2.42 -56.72
C GLN A 467 -24.48 -2.53 -55.42
N TYR A 468 -24.89 -1.76 -54.41
CA TYR A 468 -24.17 -1.66 -53.14
C TYR A 468 -25.10 -1.26 -52.00
N THR A 469 -24.71 -1.48 -50.74
CA THR A 469 -25.40 -0.97 -49.55
C THR A 469 -24.71 0.29 -49.04
N ASP A 470 -25.43 1.06 -48.21
CA ASP A 470 -24.99 2.37 -47.71
C ASP A 470 -23.65 2.30 -46.94
N GLY A 471 -23.33 1.12 -46.31
CA GLY A 471 -22.02 0.90 -45.66
C GLY A 471 -20.81 1.12 -46.57
N VAL A 472 -20.99 1.09 -47.91
CA VAL A 472 -19.92 1.46 -48.85
C VAL A 472 -19.66 2.97 -48.81
N THR A 473 -20.71 3.78 -48.94
CA THR A 473 -20.59 5.24 -48.98
C THR A 473 -20.48 5.88 -47.60
N GLU A 474 -20.98 5.23 -46.57
CA GLU A 474 -20.91 5.66 -45.16
C GLU A 474 -19.66 5.15 -44.44
N ALA A 475 -18.81 4.36 -45.11
CA ALA A 475 -17.52 3.96 -44.53
C ALA A 475 -16.75 5.19 -44.04
N THR A 476 -16.35 5.19 -42.76
CA THR A 476 -15.89 6.38 -42.06
C THR A 476 -14.44 6.22 -41.61
N ASN A 477 -13.59 7.22 -41.82
CA ASN A 477 -12.22 7.25 -41.38
C ASN A 477 -12.06 7.76 -39.91
N ALA A 478 -10.85 7.77 -39.39
CA ALA A 478 -10.53 8.26 -38.04
C ALA A 478 -10.87 9.75 -37.82
N GLN A 479 -10.96 10.55 -38.92
CA GLN A 479 -11.36 11.97 -38.92
C GLN A 479 -12.86 12.16 -38.98
N LYS A 480 -13.65 11.07 -39.01
CA LYS A 480 -15.10 11.05 -39.18
C LYS A 480 -15.57 11.57 -40.56
N GLU A 481 -14.75 11.44 -41.57
CA GLU A 481 -15.12 11.74 -42.94
C GLU A 481 -15.70 10.48 -43.58
N LEU A 482 -16.76 10.65 -44.41
CA LEU A 482 -17.35 9.55 -45.15
C LEU A 482 -16.61 9.29 -46.45
N TYR A 483 -16.53 8.04 -46.86
CA TYR A 483 -16.01 7.63 -48.17
C TYR A 483 -16.74 8.33 -49.30
N GLY A 484 -18.04 8.33 -49.26
CA GLY A 484 -18.95 9.16 -50.07
C GLY A 484 -19.08 8.72 -51.51
N MET A 485 -20.19 9.17 -52.13
CA MET A 485 -20.54 8.85 -53.53
C MET A 485 -19.50 9.34 -54.52
N ASN A 486 -18.86 10.48 -54.29
CA ASN A 486 -17.90 11.05 -55.24
C ASN A 486 -16.67 10.13 -55.42
N ARG A 487 -16.16 9.56 -54.34
CA ARG A 487 -15.06 8.65 -54.36
C ARG A 487 -15.44 7.31 -54.99
N LEU A 488 -16.62 6.78 -54.62
CA LEU A 488 -17.15 5.58 -55.26
C LEU A 488 -17.28 5.79 -56.80
N THR A 489 -17.86 6.91 -57.23
CA THR A 489 -18.00 7.22 -58.68
C THR A 489 -16.68 7.31 -59.39
N ALA A 490 -15.65 7.91 -58.74
CA ALA A 490 -14.32 8.04 -59.32
C ALA A 490 -13.67 6.68 -59.56
N ILE A 491 -13.64 5.83 -58.51
CA ILE A 491 -12.99 4.51 -58.59
C ILE A 491 -13.71 3.58 -59.60
N LEU A 492 -15.05 3.60 -59.60
CA LEU A 492 -15.85 2.88 -60.59
C LEU A 492 -15.56 3.36 -62.02
N GLY A 493 -15.46 4.69 -62.23
CA GLY A 493 -15.20 5.28 -63.54
C GLY A 493 -13.81 5.00 -64.08
N GLU A 494 -12.82 4.98 -63.23
CA GLU A 494 -11.43 4.65 -63.58
C GLU A 494 -11.22 3.18 -63.93
N ASN A 495 -12.02 2.29 -63.35
CA ASN A 495 -11.84 0.85 -63.41
C ASN A 495 -13.00 0.13 -64.13
N SER A 496 -13.75 0.84 -64.94
CA SER A 496 -14.97 0.30 -65.62
C SER A 496 -14.69 -0.91 -66.55
N ALA A 497 -13.44 -1.03 -67.05
CA ALA A 497 -13.07 -2.14 -67.93
C ALA A 497 -12.79 -3.46 -67.20
N LEU A 498 -12.60 -3.42 -65.87
CA LEU A 498 -12.29 -4.63 -65.09
C LEU A 498 -13.52 -5.56 -65.03
N PRO A 499 -13.30 -6.90 -64.99
CA PRO A 499 -14.37 -7.85 -64.75
C PRO A 499 -14.89 -7.73 -63.29
N PRO A 500 -16.08 -8.22 -63.00
CA PRO A 500 -16.72 -8.09 -61.66
C PRO A 500 -15.87 -8.61 -60.51
N ASP A 501 -15.17 -9.76 -60.68
CA ASP A 501 -14.35 -10.44 -59.69
C ASP A 501 -13.02 -9.71 -59.39
N GLU A 502 -12.57 -8.79 -60.28
CA GLU A 502 -11.43 -7.92 -60.03
C GLU A 502 -11.88 -6.52 -59.51
N LEU A 503 -13.01 -6.02 -60.00
CA LEU A 503 -13.55 -4.70 -59.64
C LEU A 503 -13.93 -4.60 -58.18
N LEU A 504 -14.72 -5.55 -57.65
CA LEU A 504 -15.23 -5.48 -56.28
C LEU A 504 -14.11 -5.56 -55.23
N PRO A 505 -13.12 -6.48 -55.33
CA PRO A 505 -11.98 -6.49 -54.39
C PRO A 505 -11.12 -5.22 -54.50
N LEU A 506 -11.05 -4.58 -55.65
CA LEU A 506 -10.35 -3.30 -55.79
C LEU A 506 -11.04 -2.18 -55.02
N ILE A 507 -12.38 -2.07 -55.16
CA ILE A 507 -13.19 -1.09 -54.42
C ILE A 507 -13.04 -1.35 -52.91
N LYS A 508 -13.13 -2.60 -52.47
CA LYS A 508 -12.97 -2.95 -51.03
C LYS A 508 -11.61 -2.53 -50.49
N ARG A 509 -10.55 -2.73 -51.25
CA ARG A 509 -9.20 -2.30 -50.85
C ARG A 509 -9.09 -0.76 -50.75
N ASP A 510 -9.74 -0.01 -51.66
CA ASP A 510 -9.76 1.46 -51.58
C ASP A 510 -10.54 1.96 -50.36
N ILE A 511 -11.67 1.32 -50.03
CA ILE A 511 -12.43 1.59 -48.81
C ILE A 511 -11.56 1.28 -47.57
N ASP A 512 -10.91 0.14 -47.53
CA ASP A 512 -10.04 -0.25 -46.39
C ASP A 512 -8.88 0.72 -46.20
N HIS A 513 -8.30 1.19 -47.31
CA HIS A 513 -7.23 2.19 -47.25
C HIS A 513 -7.74 3.55 -46.75
N PHE A 514 -8.95 3.95 -47.10
CA PHE A 514 -9.56 5.18 -46.63
C PHE A 514 -9.95 5.11 -45.14
N VAL A 515 -10.51 4.00 -44.70
CA VAL A 515 -10.94 3.79 -43.31
C VAL A 515 -9.74 3.65 -42.36
N GLY A 516 -8.66 3.00 -42.79
CA GLY A 516 -7.46 2.75 -41.98
C GLY A 516 -7.77 1.88 -40.75
N GLU A 517 -7.36 2.34 -39.56
CA GLU A 517 -7.59 1.62 -38.30
C GLU A 517 -8.95 1.91 -37.64
N ALA A 518 -9.80 2.73 -38.25
CA ALA A 518 -11.12 3.01 -37.69
C ALA A 518 -12.01 1.74 -37.77
N PRO A 519 -12.86 1.48 -36.74
CA PRO A 519 -13.74 0.32 -36.77
C PRO A 519 -14.79 0.49 -37.90
N GLN A 520 -15.09 -0.62 -38.58
CA GLN A 520 -16.16 -0.63 -39.58
C GLN A 520 -17.51 -0.29 -38.91
N PHE A 521 -18.20 0.69 -39.45
CA PHE A 521 -19.44 1.19 -38.89
C PHE A 521 -20.65 0.37 -39.33
N ASP A 522 -20.76 0.01 -40.63
CA ASP A 522 -21.88 -0.76 -41.18
C ASP A 522 -21.39 -1.90 -42.08
N ASP A 523 -22.32 -2.81 -42.41
CA ASP A 523 -22.04 -3.91 -43.31
C ASP A 523 -21.67 -3.35 -44.70
N ILE A 524 -20.63 -3.89 -45.33
CA ILE A 524 -20.19 -3.45 -46.67
C ILE A 524 -20.53 -4.55 -47.66
N THR A 525 -21.57 -4.30 -48.47
CA THR A 525 -22.05 -5.28 -49.43
C THR A 525 -22.05 -4.68 -50.84
N MET A 526 -21.53 -5.45 -51.79
CA MET A 526 -21.41 -5.04 -53.20
C MET A 526 -21.73 -6.21 -54.13
N LEU A 527 -22.36 -5.90 -55.25
CA LEU A 527 -22.65 -6.84 -56.34
C LEU A 527 -22.38 -6.17 -57.68
N CYS A 528 -21.73 -6.86 -58.62
CA CYS A 528 -21.58 -6.43 -59.98
C CYS A 528 -22.02 -7.55 -60.94
N LEU A 529 -22.90 -7.22 -61.88
CA LEU A 529 -23.34 -8.07 -62.98
C LEU A 529 -22.84 -7.48 -64.30
N GLU A 530 -22.23 -8.29 -65.14
CA GLU A 530 -21.88 -7.99 -66.55
C GLU A 530 -22.67 -8.84 -67.49
N TYR A 531 -23.40 -8.23 -68.43
CA TYR A 531 -24.12 -8.94 -69.49
C TYR A 531 -23.18 -9.17 -70.69
N ARG A 532 -22.72 -10.41 -70.91
CA ARG A 532 -21.66 -10.76 -71.85
C ARG A 532 -22.09 -11.25 -73.21
N ALA A 533 -23.17 -11.98 -73.27
CA ALA A 533 -23.70 -12.54 -74.52
C ALA A 533 -25.21 -12.68 -74.44
N ARG A 534 -25.85 -12.66 -75.61
CA ARG A 534 -27.29 -13.04 -75.67
C ARG A 534 -27.44 -14.54 -75.70
N MET A 535 -28.43 -15.02 -74.97
CA MET A 535 -28.79 -16.42 -75.01
C MET A 535 -29.28 -16.75 -76.43
N GLU A 536 -28.69 -17.74 -77.08
CA GLU A 536 -29.15 -18.25 -78.34
C GLU A 536 -30.44 -19.06 -78.12
N GLY A 537 -31.50 -18.74 -78.90
CA GLY A 537 -32.84 -19.29 -78.74
C GLY A 537 -32.98 -20.73 -79.24
#